data_7114f103aed80f4a250a7b05456da62e
#
_entry.id   7114f103aed80f4a250a7b05456da62e
#
_cell.length_a   1.000
_cell.length_b   1.000
_cell.length_c   1.000
_cell.angle_alpha   90.00
_cell.angle_beta   90.00
_cell.angle_gamma   90.00
#
_symmetry.space_group_name_H-M   'P 1'
#
loop_
_entity.id
_entity.type
_entity.pdbx_description
1 polymer ?
#
loop_
_entity_poly.entity_id
_entity_poly.type
_entity_poly.pdbx_seq_one_letter_code
_entity_poly.pdbx_strand_id
1 'polypeptide(L)'
;MFGAGNTRRHLLGAVSLLMLAGTSARPAPQVASTGFLVNLEVKVNAPVTKVYDALIGQVGSWWNPEHTYSHDAKNLSIDPRPGGCFCEKLPNGGGVEHLRVVYVAPREVLRLSGGLGPLQASGVAGSMTWKLTGDRDQTRIQLSYSVGGFVVGGFDRIAPAVENMLNEQLNRLKLFAETGKPTNEQ
;
A
#
# COMPACT_ATOMS: atom_id res chain seq x y z
N MET A 1 -82.25 3.71 -17.06
CA MET A 1 -81.31 2.83 -17.79
C MET A 1 -79.93 3.10 -17.25
N PHE A 2 -79.30 2.09 -16.68
CA PHE A 2 -78.10 2.18 -15.87
C PHE A 2 -76.84 2.13 -16.76
N GLY A 3 -75.92 3.08 -16.64
CA GLY A 3 -74.61 3.06 -17.27
C GLY A 3 -73.51 2.75 -16.27
N ALA A 4 -72.84 1.63 -16.47
CA ALA A 4 -71.82 1.12 -15.63
C ALA A 4 -70.48 1.85 -15.82
N GLY A 5 -69.95 2.47 -14.77
CA GLY A 5 -68.64 3.09 -14.73
C GLY A 5 -67.54 2.04 -14.54
N ASN A 6 -66.59 1.99 -15.47
CA ASN A 6 -65.48 1.08 -15.46
C ASN A 6 -64.22 1.75 -14.84
N THR A 7 -63.92 1.44 -13.58
CA THR A 7 -62.75 2.02 -12.85
C THR A 7 -61.52 1.13 -13.15
N ARG A 8 -60.61 1.63 -13.99
CA ARG A 8 -59.31 1.03 -14.23
C ARG A 8 -58.38 1.36 -13.06
N ARG A 9 -58.02 0.36 -12.28
CA ARG A 9 -56.95 0.40 -11.28
C ARG A 9 -55.61 0.33 -11.98
N HIS A 10 -54.83 1.38 -11.95
CA HIS A 10 -53.40 1.37 -12.32
C HIS A 10 -52.59 0.78 -11.17
N LEU A 11 -52.05 -0.41 -11.34
CA LEU A 11 -51.02 -0.99 -10.48
C LEU A 11 -49.68 -0.34 -10.84
N LEU A 12 -49.22 0.54 -9.97
CA LEU A 12 -47.84 1.06 -10.01
C LEU A 12 -46.94 -0.04 -9.40
N GLY A 13 -46.27 -0.80 -10.26
CA GLY A 13 -45.20 -1.70 -9.84
C GLY A 13 -43.96 -0.92 -9.43
N ALA A 14 -43.62 -0.92 -8.15
CA ALA A 14 -42.36 -0.39 -7.65
C ALA A 14 -41.23 -1.37 -8.02
N VAL A 15 -40.39 -0.98 -8.98
CA VAL A 15 -39.15 -1.70 -9.31
C VAL A 15 -38.11 -1.30 -8.27
N SER A 16 -37.87 -2.15 -7.29
CA SER A 16 -36.76 -2.00 -6.33
C SER A 16 -35.45 -2.31 -7.05
N LEU A 17 -34.67 -1.28 -7.35
CA LEU A 17 -33.33 -1.39 -7.88
C LEU A 17 -32.37 -1.81 -6.73
N LEU A 18 -32.05 -3.11 -6.68
CA LEU A 18 -31.05 -3.62 -5.73
C LEU A 18 -29.67 -3.17 -6.20
N MET A 19 -29.11 -2.14 -5.55
CA MET A 19 -27.73 -1.73 -5.73
C MET A 19 -26.82 -2.79 -5.10
N LEU A 20 -26.24 -3.68 -5.92
CA LEU A 20 -25.13 -4.53 -5.48
C LEU A 20 -23.90 -3.64 -5.26
N ALA A 21 -23.59 -3.37 -4.00
CA ALA A 21 -22.31 -2.82 -3.61
C ALA A 21 -21.21 -3.87 -3.90
N GLY A 22 -20.56 -3.74 -5.04
CA GLY A 22 -19.42 -4.57 -5.40
C GLY A 22 -18.26 -4.29 -4.44
N THR A 23 -18.00 -5.20 -3.51
CA THR A 23 -16.76 -5.21 -2.73
C THR A 23 -15.64 -5.54 -3.69
N SER A 24 -14.81 -4.56 -4.03
CA SER A 24 -13.57 -4.78 -4.77
C SER A 24 -12.63 -5.63 -3.90
N ALA A 25 -12.61 -6.92 -4.15
CA ALA A 25 -11.67 -7.83 -3.51
C ALA A 25 -10.24 -7.42 -3.91
N ARG A 26 -9.37 -7.26 -2.91
CA ARG A 26 -7.94 -7.04 -3.14
C ARG A 26 -7.37 -8.29 -3.83
N PRO A 27 -6.58 -8.14 -4.92
CA PRO A 27 -5.94 -9.28 -5.54
C PRO A 27 -4.94 -9.90 -4.55
N ALA A 28 -5.04 -11.21 -4.34
CA ALA A 28 -4.08 -11.96 -3.55
C ALA A 28 -2.69 -11.94 -4.22
N PRO A 29 -1.60 -12.14 -3.44
CA PRO A 29 -0.24 -12.19 -3.99
C PRO A 29 -0.13 -13.33 -4.99
N GLN A 30 0.59 -13.09 -6.08
CA GLN A 30 0.94 -14.14 -7.03
C GLN A 30 2.17 -14.88 -6.50
N VAL A 31 2.05 -16.16 -6.21
CA VAL A 31 3.14 -16.99 -5.65
C VAL A 31 3.57 -18.04 -6.65
N ALA A 32 4.89 -18.23 -6.75
CA ALA A 32 5.54 -19.29 -7.50
C ALA A 32 6.60 -19.97 -6.61
N SER A 33 7.10 -21.13 -7.02
CA SER A 33 8.15 -21.85 -6.26
C SER A 33 9.44 -21.04 -6.09
N THR A 34 9.71 -20.07 -6.98
CA THR A 34 10.93 -19.25 -6.99
C THR A 34 10.72 -17.82 -6.50
N GLY A 35 9.49 -17.43 -6.12
CA GLY A 35 9.22 -16.06 -5.69
C GLY A 35 7.75 -15.72 -5.57
N PHE A 36 7.47 -14.44 -5.29
CA PHE A 36 6.12 -13.88 -5.26
C PHE A 36 6.08 -12.45 -5.77
N LEU A 37 4.88 -11.99 -6.13
CA LEU A 37 4.57 -10.64 -6.52
C LEU A 37 3.36 -10.14 -5.72
N VAL A 38 3.54 -9.06 -4.97
CA VAL A 38 2.47 -8.27 -4.35
C VAL A 38 2.16 -7.07 -5.24
N ASN A 39 0.87 -6.82 -5.48
CA ASN A 39 0.39 -5.61 -6.15
C ASN A 39 -0.75 -5.00 -5.33
N LEU A 40 -0.56 -3.77 -4.91
CA LEU A 40 -1.51 -3.01 -4.12
C LEU A 40 -1.80 -1.67 -4.78
N GLU A 41 -3.01 -1.18 -4.61
CA GLU A 41 -3.41 0.13 -5.11
C GLU A 41 -4.31 0.83 -4.11
N VAL A 42 -4.15 2.15 -3.96
CA VAL A 42 -5.04 2.99 -3.17
C VAL A 42 -5.21 4.35 -3.83
N LYS A 43 -6.40 4.93 -3.68
CA LYS A 43 -6.67 6.34 -3.99
C LYS A 43 -6.56 7.17 -2.71
N VAL A 44 -5.86 8.28 -2.82
CA VAL A 44 -5.58 9.24 -1.74
C VAL A 44 -6.19 10.58 -2.13
N ASN A 45 -7.01 11.16 -1.24
CA ASN A 45 -7.61 12.49 -1.45
C ASN A 45 -6.62 13.59 -1.01
N ALA A 46 -5.49 13.64 -1.69
CA ALA A 46 -4.45 14.64 -1.49
C ALA A 46 -3.62 14.83 -2.77
N PRO A 47 -3.03 16.02 -2.98
CA PRO A 47 -2.12 16.29 -4.09
C PRO A 47 -0.94 15.34 -4.14
N VAL A 48 -0.47 15.02 -5.35
CA VAL A 48 0.69 14.12 -5.54
C VAL A 48 1.95 14.63 -4.85
N THR A 49 2.13 15.94 -4.75
CA THR A 49 3.24 16.56 -4.02
C THR A 49 3.21 16.21 -2.54
N LYS A 50 2.03 16.36 -1.89
CA LYS A 50 1.84 16.05 -0.47
C LYS A 50 2.06 14.56 -0.18
N VAL A 51 1.53 13.69 -1.06
CA VAL A 51 1.70 12.24 -0.94
C VAL A 51 3.17 11.84 -1.10
N TYR A 52 3.88 12.41 -2.07
CA TYR A 52 5.29 12.14 -2.28
C TYR A 52 6.14 12.62 -1.11
N ASP A 53 5.91 13.83 -0.61
CA ASP A 53 6.63 14.38 0.55
C ASP A 53 6.39 13.55 1.82
N ALA A 54 5.17 13.04 2.02
CA ALA A 54 4.86 12.09 3.08
C ALA A 54 5.63 10.77 2.90
N LEU A 55 5.62 10.21 1.69
CA LEU A 55 6.29 8.95 1.39
C LEU A 55 7.79 9.01 1.69
N ILE A 56 8.50 10.01 1.17
CA ILE A 56 9.96 10.06 1.27
C ILE A 56 10.49 10.77 2.51
N GLY A 57 9.83 11.88 2.91
CA GLY A 57 10.34 12.77 3.97
C GLY A 57 9.79 12.47 5.35
N GLN A 58 8.70 11.72 5.45
CA GLN A 58 7.97 11.53 6.70
C GLN A 58 7.65 10.06 7.00
N VAL A 59 8.46 9.12 6.51
CA VAL A 59 8.24 7.68 6.69
C VAL A 59 8.08 7.30 8.16
N GLY A 60 8.85 7.92 9.05
CA GLY A 60 8.77 7.72 10.49
C GLY A 60 7.48 8.22 11.15
N SER A 61 6.64 8.98 10.43
CA SER A 61 5.38 9.50 10.94
C SER A 61 4.18 8.63 10.59
N TRP A 62 4.30 7.77 9.57
CA TRP A 62 3.18 6.94 9.13
C TRP A 62 3.46 5.43 9.15
N TRP A 63 4.73 4.99 9.12
CA TRP A 63 5.06 3.56 9.23
C TRP A 63 4.64 3.01 10.58
N ASN A 64 4.15 1.77 10.63
CA ASN A 64 3.81 1.13 11.90
C ASN A 64 5.09 0.71 12.66
N PRO A 65 5.30 1.17 13.90
CA PRO A 65 6.49 0.82 14.69
C PRO A 65 6.63 -0.69 14.96
N GLU A 66 5.53 -1.46 14.98
CA GLU A 66 5.58 -2.92 15.12
C GLU A 66 6.30 -3.62 13.96
N HIS A 67 6.45 -2.92 12.83
CA HIS A 67 7.20 -3.39 11.65
C HIS A 67 8.56 -2.71 11.53
N THR A 68 9.21 -2.44 12.66
CA THR A 68 10.58 -1.93 12.76
C THR A 68 11.40 -2.80 13.72
N TYR A 69 12.71 -2.81 13.56
CA TYR A 69 13.61 -3.51 14.48
C TYR A 69 13.84 -2.74 15.78
N SER A 70 13.72 -1.41 15.73
CA SER A 70 13.88 -0.52 16.88
C SER A 70 12.61 -0.33 17.69
N HIS A 71 11.46 -0.82 17.22
CA HIS A 71 10.12 -0.55 17.76
C HIS A 71 9.78 0.96 17.83
N ASP A 72 10.45 1.78 17.02
CA ASP A 72 10.17 3.20 16.86
C ASP A 72 10.34 3.62 15.40
N ALA A 73 9.22 3.89 14.74
CA ALA A 73 9.21 4.30 13.33
C ALA A 73 9.98 5.61 13.08
N LYS A 74 10.21 6.44 14.08
CA LYS A 74 10.98 7.68 13.95
C LYS A 74 12.45 7.43 13.58
N ASN A 75 12.92 6.20 13.79
CA ASN A 75 14.27 5.78 13.40
C ASN A 75 14.38 5.45 11.91
N LEU A 76 13.24 5.37 11.19
CA LEU A 76 13.21 5.13 9.75
C LEU A 76 13.50 6.41 8.97
N SER A 77 14.19 6.24 7.84
CA SER A 77 14.45 7.32 6.87
C SER A 77 14.55 6.76 5.46
N ILE A 78 14.18 7.58 4.47
CA ILE A 78 14.41 7.30 3.06
C ILE A 78 15.28 8.40 2.48
N ASP A 79 16.45 8.05 1.94
CA ASP A 79 17.28 8.95 1.11
C ASP A 79 16.88 8.73 -0.36
N PRO A 80 16.11 9.64 -0.98
CA PRO A 80 15.50 9.42 -2.29
C PRO A 80 16.49 9.72 -3.43
N ARG A 81 17.70 9.18 -3.36
CA ARG A 81 18.73 9.26 -4.42
C ARG A 81 19.14 7.86 -4.84
N PRO A 82 19.44 7.59 -6.12
CA PRO A 82 20.09 6.34 -6.48
C PRO A 82 21.33 6.06 -5.61
N GLY A 83 21.37 4.88 -4.99
CA GLY A 83 22.37 4.52 -3.99
C GLY A 83 22.04 4.92 -2.55
N GLY A 84 21.03 5.77 -2.33
CA GLY A 84 20.46 6.02 -1.00
C GLY A 84 19.67 4.81 -0.49
N CYS A 85 19.20 4.86 0.75
CA CYS A 85 18.55 3.74 1.38
C CYS A 85 17.21 4.10 2.03
N PHE A 86 16.34 3.10 2.14
CA PHE A 86 15.33 3.01 3.17
C PHE A 86 16.00 2.33 4.36
N CYS A 87 16.35 3.12 5.35
CA CYS A 87 17.19 2.71 6.47
C CYS A 87 16.51 2.92 7.82
N GLU A 88 16.97 2.16 8.81
CA GLU A 88 16.56 2.29 10.20
C GLU A 88 17.80 2.44 11.09
N LYS A 89 17.77 3.37 12.04
CA LYS A 89 18.76 3.51 13.09
C LYS A 89 18.43 2.56 14.23
N LEU A 90 19.43 1.83 14.70
CA LEU A 90 19.29 0.97 15.87
C LEU A 90 20.04 1.56 17.07
N PRO A 91 19.70 1.15 18.32
CA PRO A 91 20.47 1.50 19.51
C PRO A 91 21.96 1.15 19.36
N ASN A 92 22.80 1.89 20.11
CA ASN A 92 24.26 1.64 20.20
C ASN A 92 25.01 1.82 18.86
N GLY A 93 24.51 2.65 17.96
CA GLY A 93 25.14 2.92 16.68
C GLY A 93 24.92 1.86 15.61
N GLY A 94 24.03 0.88 15.86
CA GLY A 94 23.61 -0.09 14.85
C GLY A 94 22.69 0.55 13.78
N GLY A 95 22.45 -0.20 12.71
CA GLY A 95 21.53 0.22 11.65
C GLY A 95 21.09 -0.93 10.74
N VAL A 96 20.01 -0.72 10.05
CA VAL A 96 19.46 -1.63 9.04
C VAL A 96 19.29 -0.87 7.74
N GLU A 97 19.79 -1.41 6.64
CA GLU A 97 19.37 -1.02 5.29
C GLU A 97 18.23 -1.95 4.88
N HIS A 98 16.98 -1.48 4.99
CA HIS A 98 15.82 -2.30 4.57
C HIS A 98 15.80 -2.54 3.07
N LEU A 99 16.02 -1.47 2.30
CA LEU A 99 16.06 -1.50 0.84
C LEU A 99 16.99 -0.38 0.34
N ARG A 100 17.56 -0.56 -0.85
CA ARG A 100 18.38 0.43 -1.54
C ARG A 100 17.59 1.12 -2.65
N VAL A 101 17.62 2.45 -2.70
CA VAL A 101 17.02 3.22 -3.78
C VAL A 101 17.81 3.01 -5.07
N VAL A 102 17.14 2.58 -6.14
CA VAL A 102 17.75 2.32 -7.44
C VAL A 102 17.20 3.18 -8.58
N TYR A 103 16.02 3.78 -8.38
CA TYR A 103 15.42 4.68 -9.35
C TYR A 103 14.49 5.67 -8.68
N VAL A 104 14.58 6.93 -9.09
CA VAL A 104 13.70 8.03 -8.64
C VAL A 104 13.30 8.90 -9.82
N ALA A 105 11.99 9.05 -10.02
CA ALA A 105 11.39 10.14 -10.76
C ALA A 105 10.48 10.87 -9.75
N PRO A 106 10.87 12.07 -9.27
CA PRO A 106 10.17 12.77 -8.20
C PRO A 106 8.67 12.94 -8.51
N ARG A 107 7.82 12.56 -7.56
CA ARG A 107 6.35 12.60 -7.63
C ARG A 107 5.73 11.60 -8.63
N GLU A 108 6.53 10.74 -9.24
CA GLU A 108 6.06 9.72 -10.17
C GLU A 108 6.44 8.32 -9.74
N VAL A 109 7.74 8.07 -9.49
CA VAL A 109 8.24 6.73 -9.19
C VAL A 109 9.35 6.78 -8.16
N LEU A 110 9.26 5.91 -7.15
CA LEU A 110 10.37 5.50 -6.30
C LEU A 110 10.53 3.99 -6.42
N ARG A 111 11.73 3.53 -6.84
CA ARG A 111 12.04 2.09 -6.88
C ARG A 111 13.20 1.77 -5.96
N LEU A 112 13.00 0.70 -5.18
CA LEU A 112 13.97 0.21 -4.22
C LEU A 112 14.27 -1.26 -4.50
N SER A 113 15.48 -1.71 -4.17
CA SER A 113 15.94 -3.10 -4.34
C SER A 113 16.36 -3.67 -3.00
N GLY A 114 16.07 -4.95 -2.78
CA GLY A 114 16.49 -5.72 -1.61
C GLY A 114 15.41 -6.59 -1.01
N GLY A 115 15.77 -7.30 0.06
CA GLY A 115 14.86 -8.06 0.90
C GLY A 115 14.37 -7.21 2.07
N LEU A 116 13.10 -6.81 2.08
CA LEU A 116 12.54 -5.96 3.14
C LEU A 116 12.46 -6.71 4.47
N GLY A 117 12.94 -6.07 5.54
CA GLY A 117 12.84 -6.58 6.91
C GLY A 117 13.44 -7.99 7.07
N PRO A 118 12.69 -8.95 7.64
CA PRO A 118 13.19 -10.31 7.88
C PRO A 118 13.60 -11.08 6.62
N LEU A 119 13.16 -10.64 5.43
CA LEU A 119 13.60 -11.23 4.17
C LEU A 119 15.10 -11.07 3.91
N GLN A 120 15.76 -10.11 4.56
CA GLN A 120 17.21 -9.89 4.43
C GLN A 120 18.05 -11.08 4.86
N ALA A 121 17.57 -11.82 5.85
CA ALA A 121 18.27 -13.02 6.36
C ALA A 121 18.11 -14.24 5.41
N SER A 122 17.31 -14.11 4.37
CA SER A 122 17.09 -15.15 3.36
C SER A 122 17.88 -14.86 2.08
N GLY A 123 18.13 -15.89 1.28
CA GLY A 123 18.78 -15.75 -0.03
C GLY A 123 17.84 -15.18 -1.09
N VAL A 124 17.28 -14.00 -0.85
CA VAL A 124 16.31 -13.35 -1.76
C VAL A 124 16.82 -12.02 -2.30
N ALA A 125 16.35 -11.69 -3.50
CA ALA A 125 16.41 -10.36 -4.09
C ALA A 125 15.00 -9.86 -4.32
N GLY A 126 14.78 -8.55 -4.15
CA GLY A 126 13.48 -7.93 -4.37
C GLY A 126 13.55 -6.61 -5.12
N SER A 127 12.44 -6.25 -5.74
CA SER A 127 12.24 -4.94 -6.38
C SER A 127 10.90 -4.40 -5.95
N MET A 128 10.92 -3.32 -5.16
CA MET A 128 9.73 -2.60 -4.71
C MET A 128 9.58 -1.32 -5.52
N THR A 129 8.39 -1.08 -6.06
CA THR A 129 8.10 0.15 -6.81
C THR A 129 6.86 0.82 -6.23
N TRP A 130 7.00 2.09 -5.87
CA TRP A 130 5.94 3.02 -5.57
C TRP A 130 5.73 3.90 -6.80
N LYS A 131 4.58 3.77 -7.46
CA LYS A 131 4.18 4.62 -8.58
C LYS A 131 3.04 5.51 -8.15
N LEU A 132 3.23 6.82 -8.34
CA LEU A 132 2.24 7.83 -8.05
C LEU A 132 1.71 8.41 -9.36
N THR A 133 0.41 8.53 -9.47
CA THR A 133 -0.24 9.18 -10.59
C THR A 133 -1.36 10.04 -10.03
N GLY A 134 -1.31 11.34 -10.31
CA GLY A 134 -2.30 12.23 -9.73
C GLY A 134 -2.13 13.66 -10.19
N ASP A 135 -2.99 14.50 -9.64
CA ASP A 135 -3.06 15.92 -9.90
C ASP A 135 -3.07 16.74 -8.61
N ARG A 136 -3.79 17.86 -8.59
CA ARG A 136 -3.88 18.79 -7.46
C ARG A 136 -4.72 18.26 -6.30
N ASP A 137 -5.65 17.35 -6.54
CA ASP A 137 -6.69 16.96 -5.57
C ASP A 137 -6.63 15.51 -5.15
N GLN A 138 -6.19 14.63 -6.05
CA GLN A 138 -6.18 13.20 -5.83
C GLN A 138 -4.90 12.55 -6.34
N THR A 139 -4.46 11.51 -5.66
CA THR A 139 -3.32 10.68 -6.05
C THR A 139 -3.71 9.21 -6.01
N ARG A 140 -3.35 8.48 -7.06
CA ARG A 140 -3.34 7.02 -7.08
C ARG A 140 -1.94 6.55 -6.73
N ILE A 141 -1.81 5.71 -5.73
CA ILE A 141 -0.57 5.00 -5.39
C ILE A 141 -0.72 3.56 -5.85
N GLN A 142 0.23 3.11 -6.65
CA GLN A 142 0.41 1.69 -6.99
C GLN A 142 1.72 1.23 -6.37
N LEU A 143 1.62 0.24 -5.49
CA LEU A 143 2.76 -0.40 -4.84
C LEU A 143 2.91 -1.81 -5.38
N SER A 144 4.06 -2.13 -5.96
CA SER A 144 4.41 -3.50 -6.34
C SER A 144 5.68 -3.94 -5.62
N TYR A 145 5.73 -5.20 -5.18
CA TYR A 145 6.93 -5.81 -4.62
C TYR A 145 7.10 -7.22 -5.16
N SER A 146 8.09 -7.38 -6.03
CA SER A 146 8.50 -8.65 -6.61
C SER A 146 9.71 -9.17 -5.84
N VAL A 147 9.64 -10.42 -5.35
CA VAL A 147 10.71 -11.07 -4.60
C VAL A 147 10.98 -12.43 -5.21
N GLY A 148 12.25 -12.76 -5.40
CA GLY A 148 12.68 -14.06 -5.87
C GLY A 148 13.93 -14.54 -5.15
N GLY A 149 14.20 -15.85 -5.18
CA GLY A 149 15.37 -16.47 -4.56
C GLY A 149 15.05 -17.70 -3.75
N PHE A 150 15.67 -17.84 -2.57
CA PHE A 150 15.50 -18.99 -1.70
C PHE A 150 15.04 -18.57 -0.31
N VAL A 151 13.95 -19.18 0.13
CA VAL A 151 13.40 -19.05 1.49
C VAL A 151 13.13 -20.45 2.05
N VAL A 152 13.60 -20.71 3.24
CA VAL A 152 13.31 -21.97 3.93
C VAL A 152 11.82 -22.10 4.19
N GLY A 153 11.20 -23.18 3.73
CA GLY A 153 9.77 -23.42 3.83
C GLY A 153 8.93 -22.81 2.69
N GLY A 154 9.59 -22.16 1.70
CA GLY A 154 8.95 -21.65 0.49
C GLY A 154 8.24 -20.29 0.66
N PHE A 155 7.74 -19.77 -0.44
CA PHE A 155 7.13 -18.44 -0.49
C PHE A 155 5.65 -18.40 -0.11
N ASP A 156 4.94 -19.54 -0.14
CA ASP A 156 3.50 -19.62 0.13
C ASP A 156 3.11 -19.10 1.52
N ARG A 157 4.00 -19.32 2.51
CA ARG A 157 3.76 -18.86 3.89
C ARG A 157 4.10 -17.40 4.11
N ILE A 158 5.09 -16.88 3.40
CA ILE A 158 5.61 -15.54 3.64
C ILE A 158 4.90 -14.48 2.79
N ALA A 159 4.49 -14.82 1.56
CA ALA A 159 3.88 -13.88 0.65
C ALA A 159 2.61 -13.22 1.20
N PRO A 160 1.65 -13.95 1.83
CA PRO A 160 0.48 -13.32 2.45
C PRO A 160 0.83 -12.39 3.62
N ALA A 161 1.84 -12.73 4.42
CA ALA A 161 2.28 -11.90 5.53
C ALA A 161 2.91 -10.58 5.03
N VAL A 162 3.75 -10.66 3.99
CA VAL A 162 4.34 -9.48 3.35
C VAL A 162 3.26 -8.60 2.71
N GLU A 163 2.28 -9.20 2.03
CA GLU A 163 1.16 -8.46 1.44
C GLU A 163 0.34 -7.73 2.51
N ASN A 164 -0.02 -8.40 3.60
CA ASN A 164 -0.78 -7.80 4.68
C ASN A 164 -0.03 -6.63 5.31
N MET A 165 1.25 -6.80 5.62
CA MET A 165 2.11 -5.76 6.14
C MET A 165 2.19 -4.56 5.18
N LEU A 166 2.46 -4.78 3.90
CA LEU A 166 2.56 -3.70 2.92
C LEU A 166 1.21 -2.99 2.71
N ASN A 167 0.10 -3.72 2.74
CA ASN A 167 -1.24 -3.13 2.66
C ASN A 167 -1.54 -2.25 3.87
N GLU A 168 -1.14 -2.66 5.06
CA GLU A 168 -1.24 -1.82 6.25
C GLU A 168 -0.45 -0.52 6.07
N GLN A 169 0.83 -0.61 5.68
CA GLN A 169 1.66 0.57 5.48
C GLN A 169 1.09 1.52 4.40
N LEU A 170 0.57 0.96 3.31
CA LEU A 170 -0.06 1.75 2.25
C LEU A 170 -1.29 2.52 2.75
N ASN A 171 -2.13 1.90 3.59
CA ASN A 171 -3.29 2.55 4.18
C ASN A 171 -2.89 3.60 5.23
N ARG A 172 -1.84 3.36 6.01
CA ARG A 172 -1.31 4.33 6.97
C ARG A 172 -0.73 5.56 6.25
N LEU A 173 0.01 5.37 5.16
CA LEU A 173 0.46 6.48 4.31
C LEU A 173 -0.72 7.27 3.73
N LYS A 174 -1.76 6.58 3.24
CA LYS A 174 -2.98 7.22 2.75
C LYS A 174 -3.59 8.13 3.82
N LEU A 175 -3.91 7.58 4.99
CA LEU A 175 -4.52 8.32 6.09
C LEU A 175 -3.64 9.49 6.52
N PHE A 176 -2.34 9.28 6.65
CA PHE A 176 -1.41 10.34 7.01
C PHE A 176 -1.39 11.46 5.98
N ALA A 177 -1.35 11.14 4.70
CA ALA A 177 -1.37 12.15 3.63
C ALA A 177 -2.71 12.93 3.60
N GLU A 178 -3.82 12.30 3.92
CA GLU A 178 -5.14 12.93 3.95
C GLU A 178 -5.36 13.78 5.21
N THR A 179 -5.01 13.26 6.39
CA THR A 179 -5.42 13.79 7.69
C THR A 179 -4.28 14.29 8.56
N GLY A 180 -3.02 13.95 8.26
CA GLY A 180 -1.86 14.16 9.13
C GLY A 180 -1.69 13.11 10.24
N LYS A 181 -2.57 12.09 10.31
CA LYS A 181 -2.51 10.98 11.27
C LYS A 181 -2.50 9.64 10.53
N PRO A 182 -1.67 8.65 10.93
CA PRO A 182 -1.57 7.36 10.23
C PRO A 182 -2.66 6.35 10.65
N THR A 183 -3.46 6.67 11.67
CA THR A 183 -4.54 5.83 12.21
C THR A 183 -5.79 6.66 12.42
N ASN A 184 -6.96 6.01 12.36
CA ASN A 184 -8.21 6.59 12.81
C ASN A 184 -8.26 6.45 14.35
N GLU A 185 -7.62 7.35 15.08
CA GLU A 185 -7.91 7.49 16.51
C GLU A 185 -9.28 8.14 16.65
N GLN A 186 -10.19 7.40 17.26
CA GLN A 186 -11.45 7.92 17.78
C GLN A 186 -11.19 8.73 19.04
#